data_a2b5fe8321538702ab424fbc17afbd1e
#
_entry.id   a2b5fe8321538702ab424fbc17afbd1e
#
_cell.length_a   1.000
_cell.length_b   1.000
_cell.length_c   1.000
_cell.angle_alpha   90.00
_cell.angle_beta   90.00
_cell.angle_gamma   90.00
#
_symmetry.space_group_name_H-M   'P 1'
#
loop_
_entity.id
_entity.type
_entity.pdbx_description
1 polymer ?
#
loop_
_entity_poly.entity_id
_entity_poly.type
_entity_poly.pdbx_seq_one_letter_code
_entity_poly.pdbx_strand_id
1 'polypeptide(L)'
;MTTKALLAATALVALSLSLPATAAELTVGFSQIGSESGWRAAETSVSKTEAAKRKVTLKIADAQQKQENQIKAIRSFIAQGVDAIFLAPVVSSGWDAVLKEAKEAKIPVVLLDRDIDPSGKELYLTAVTSDSVHEGAVAGEWLAKTVGGKACNVVELQGTVGASVATNRKKGFDSVVAKNANLKVVRSQTGDFTRAKGKEVMESFIKAEGGGKNICAVYAHNDDMMVGAIQAMKEAGLKPGKDILTVSIDAVPDIFKAIAAGEANATVELTPNMAGPALDAIMAFKAKGTVPPKWIQTESKLYTAADDPQKIYDSKKGLGY
;
A
#
# COMPACT_ATOMS: atom_id res chain seq x y z
N MET A 1 -9.23 83.18 -47.98
CA MET A 1 -10.19 82.07 -47.62
C MET A 1 -9.44 80.82 -47.34
N THR A 2 -9.26 80.49 -46.09
CA THR A 2 -8.44 79.38 -45.63
C THR A 2 -9.35 78.27 -45.04
N THR A 3 -9.39 77.13 -45.72
CA THR A 3 -10.17 75.97 -45.36
C THR A 3 -9.32 75.13 -44.43
N LYS A 4 -9.74 74.91 -43.12
CA LYS A 4 -9.16 74.02 -42.17
C LYS A 4 -9.74 72.64 -42.38
N ALA A 5 -8.88 71.63 -42.66
CA ALA A 5 -9.25 70.24 -42.67
C ALA A 5 -9.11 69.65 -41.21
N LEU A 6 -10.19 69.09 -40.70
CA LEU A 6 -10.23 68.35 -39.41
C LEU A 6 -9.89 66.90 -39.70
N LEU A 7 -8.76 66.40 -39.13
CA LEU A 7 -8.45 65.01 -39.13
C LEU A 7 -9.07 64.39 -37.85
N ALA A 8 -10.04 63.50 -38.05
CA ALA A 8 -10.60 62.66 -36.98
C ALA A 8 -9.73 61.35 -36.77
N ALA A 9 -9.03 61.25 -35.69
CA ALA A 9 -8.31 60.07 -35.36
C ALA A 9 -9.25 59.09 -34.64
N THR A 10 -9.59 57.99 -35.31
CA THR A 10 -10.35 56.87 -34.72
C THR A 10 -9.40 55.94 -33.98
N ALA A 11 -9.45 55.95 -32.64
CA ALA A 11 -8.70 55.01 -31.76
C ALA A 11 -9.44 53.65 -31.78
N LEU A 12 -8.84 52.66 -32.38
CA LEU A 12 -9.29 51.25 -32.30
C LEU A 12 -8.84 50.68 -30.93
N VAL A 13 -9.77 50.52 -29.99
CA VAL A 13 -9.54 49.81 -28.74
C VAL A 13 -9.65 48.33 -29.05
N ALA A 14 -8.49 47.65 -29.13
CA ALA A 14 -8.44 46.18 -29.21
C ALA A 14 -8.78 45.60 -27.85
N LEU A 15 -10.02 45.11 -27.69
CA LEU A 15 -10.44 44.33 -26.51
C LEU A 15 -9.82 42.94 -26.65
N SER A 16 -8.70 42.70 -25.95
CA SER A 16 -8.10 41.36 -25.79
C SER A 16 -9.00 40.51 -24.90
N LEU A 17 -9.85 39.70 -25.51
CA LEU A 17 -10.57 38.61 -24.85
C LEU A 17 -9.55 37.58 -24.38
N SER A 18 -9.14 37.67 -23.12
CA SER A 18 -8.43 36.59 -22.43
C SER A 18 -9.41 35.43 -22.28
N LEU A 19 -9.32 34.44 -23.17
CA LEU A 19 -9.97 33.15 -22.94
C LEU A 19 -9.41 32.55 -21.62
N PRO A 20 -10.25 32.08 -20.72
CA PRO A 20 -9.76 31.37 -19.56
C PRO A 20 -8.95 30.15 -20.05
N ALA A 21 -7.67 30.11 -19.75
CA ALA A 21 -6.87 28.92 -19.97
C ALA A 21 -7.53 27.80 -19.16
N THR A 22 -8.20 26.89 -19.85
CA THR A 22 -8.60 25.61 -19.22
C THR A 22 -7.33 24.99 -18.67
N ALA A 23 -7.23 24.85 -17.34
CA ALA A 23 -6.11 24.15 -16.74
C ALA A 23 -6.01 22.79 -17.44
N ALA A 24 -4.84 22.50 -18.04
CA ALA A 24 -4.63 21.23 -18.72
C ALA A 24 -4.93 20.10 -17.73
N GLU A 25 -5.71 19.13 -18.17
CA GLU A 25 -6.10 18.00 -17.35
C GLU A 25 -4.85 17.20 -16.97
N LEU A 26 -4.59 17.06 -15.65
CA LEU A 26 -3.40 16.39 -15.14
C LEU A 26 -3.45 14.91 -15.53
N THR A 27 -2.37 14.40 -16.12
CA THR A 27 -2.22 12.99 -16.46
C THR A 27 -1.17 12.34 -15.57
N VAL A 28 -1.54 11.28 -14.84
CA VAL A 28 -0.64 10.54 -13.95
C VAL A 28 -0.51 9.10 -14.45
N GLY A 29 0.72 8.61 -14.58
CA GLY A 29 1.01 7.20 -14.84
C GLY A 29 1.14 6.46 -13.51
N PHE A 30 0.46 5.34 -13.32
CA PHE A 30 0.60 4.49 -12.14
C PHE A 30 1.20 3.14 -12.52
N SER A 31 2.47 2.91 -12.13
CA SER A 31 3.12 1.61 -12.21
C SER A 31 2.74 0.78 -10.99
N GLN A 32 1.66 0.00 -11.12
CA GLN A 32 1.13 -0.86 -10.07
C GLN A 32 1.86 -2.19 -10.03
N ILE A 33 2.01 -2.79 -8.85
CA ILE A 33 2.69 -4.09 -8.65
C ILE A 33 1.96 -5.20 -9.41
N GLY A 34 0.65 -5.29 -9.23
CA GLY A 34 -0.19 -6.36 -9.72
C GLY A 34 -1.60 -6.30 -9.13
N SER A 35 -2.20 -7.47 -8.98
CA SER A 35 -3.47 -7.70 -8.30
C SER A 35 -3.37 -8.94 -7.40
N GLU A 36 -2.22 -9.09 -6.72
CA GLU A 36 -1.84 -10.26 -5.95
C GLU A 36 -2.67 -10.48 -4.68
N SER A 37 -3.32 -9.43 -4.19
CA SER A 37 -4.11 -9.45 -2.96
C SER A 37 -5.38 -8.62 -3.09
N GLY A 38 -6.37 -8.87 -2.24
CA GLY A 38 -7.56 -8.04 -2.15
C GLY A 38 -7.23 -6.59 -1.81
N TRP A 39 -6.28 -6.35 -0.90
CA TRP A 39 -5.82 -5.01 -0.58
C TRP A 39 -5.27 -4.28 -1.81
N ARG A 40 -4.44 -4.95 -2.63
CA ARG A 40 -3.87 -4.36 -3.85
C ARG A 40 -4.94 -4.01 -4.89
N ALA A 41 -5.95 -4.87 -5.03
CA ALA A 41 -7.11 -4.58 -5.89
C ALA A 41 -7.86 -3.33 -5.40
N ALA A 42 -8.07 -3.20 -4.09
CA ALA A 42 -8.70 -2.03 -3.49
C ALA A 42 -7.88 -0.76 -3.68
N GLU A 43 -6.56 -0.79 -3.53
CA GLU A 43 -5.69 0.36 -3.82
C GLU A 43 -5.85 0.83 -5.26
N THR A 44 -5.90 -0.09 -6.21
CA THR A 44 -6.14 0.23 -7.62
C THR A 44 -7.52 0.85 -7.84
N SER A 45 -8.57 0.29 -7.23
CA SER A 45 -9.95 0.78 -7.32
C SER A 45 -10.10 2.17 -6.71
N VAL A 46 -9.55 2.36 -5.51
CA VAL A 46 -9.56 3.65 -4.80
C VAL A 46 -8.76 4.69 -5.57
N SER A 47 -7.61 4.32 -6.14
CA SER A 47 -6.79 5.24 -6.95
C SER A 47 -7.56 5.77 -8.17
N LYS A 48 -8.32 4.92 -8.86
CA LYS A 48 -9.20 5.34 -9.97
C LYS A 48 -10.28 6.30 -9.47
N THR A 49 -10.90 6.01 -8.34
CA THR A 49 -11.94 6.83 -7.72
C THR A 49 -11.41 8.21 -7.31
N GLU A 50 -10.24 8.25 -6.66
CA GLU A 50 -9.61 9.49 -6.21
C GLU A 50 -9.13 10.36 -7.39
N ALA A 51 -8.63 9.74 -8.47
CA ALA A 51 -8.28 10.43 -9.70
C ALA A 51 -9.53 11.06 -10.37
N ALA A 52 -10.61 10.28 -10.50
CA ALA A 52 -11.87 10.76 -11.08
C ALA A 52 -12.47 11.95 -10.28
N LYS A 53 -12.48 11.88 -8.95
CA LYS A 53 -12.92 12.99 -8.09
C LYS A 53 -12.16 14.30 -8.35
N ARG A 54 -10.87 14.21 -8.68
CA ARG A 54 -9.98 15.36 -8.94
C ARG A 54 -9.87 15.73 -10.42
N LYS A 55 -10.60 15.05 -11.30
CA LYS A 55 -10.51 15.22 -12.77
C LYS A 55 -9.09 15.01 -13.28
N VAL A 56 -8.43 13.96 -12.77
CA VAL A 56 -7.09 13.53 -13.19
C VAL A 56 -7.21 12.30 -14.08
N THR A 57 -6.55 12.31 -15.22
CA THR A 57 -6.43 11.13 -16.08
C THR A 57 -5.39 10.18 -15.49
N LEU A 58 -5.82 9.02 -14.98
CA LEU A 58 -4.96 8.01 -14.40
C LEU A 58 -4.73 6.85 -15.38
N LYS A 59 -3.48 6.69 -15.84
CA LYS A 59 -3.04 5.57 -16.69
C LYS A 59 -2.37 4.51 -15.81
N ILE A 60 -2.94 3.31 -15.74
CA ILE A 60 -2.42 2.23 -14.88
C ILE A 60 -1.75 1.17 -15.73
N ALA A 61 -0.55 0.74 -15.32
CA ALA A 61 0.15 -0.41 -15.85
C ALA A 61 0.32 -1.44 -14.73
N ASP A 62 -0.26 -2.64 -14.94
CA ASP A 62 -0.12 -3.79 -14.05
C ASP A 62 1.19 -4.52 -14.38
N ALA A 63 2.08 -4.60 -13.41
CA ALA A 63 3.40 -5.19 -13.60
C ALA A 63 3.45 -6.71 -13.36
N GLN A 64 2.33 -7.33 -12.95
CA GLN A 64 2.28 -8.77 -12.68
C GLN A 64 3.37 -9.24 -11.70
N GLN A 65 3.62 -8.44 -10.67
CA GLN A 65 4.65 -8.65 -9.64
C GLN A 65 6.10 -8.72 -10.18
N LYS A 66 6.37 -8.12 -11.36
CA LYS A 66 7.69 -8.12 -11.99
C LYS A 66 8.28 -6.71 -12.06
N GLN A 67 9.42 -6.50 -11.42
CA GLN A 67 10.11 -5.20 -11.44
C GLN A 67 10.43 -4.73 -12.86
N GLU A 68 10.85 -5.64 -13.73
CA GLU A 68 11.14 -5.31 -15.13
C GLU A 68 9.95 -4.72 -15.88
N ASN A 69 8.72 -5.16 -15.55
CA ASN A 69 7.50 -4.61 -16.12
C ASN A 69 7.21 -3.22 -15.56
N GLN A 70 7.49 -2.98 -14.26
CA GLN A 70 7.39 -1.64 -13.67
C GLN A 70 8.38 -0.67 -14.32
N ILE A 71 9.62 -1.08 -14.54
CA ILE A 71 10.64 -0.27 -15.23
C ILE A 71 10.18 0.07 -16.65
N LYS A 72 9.65 -0.91 -17.40
CA LYS A 72 9.08 -0.67 -18.75
C LYS A 72 7.91 0.31 -18.70
N ALA A 73 7.02 0.17 -17.72
CA ALA A 73 5.88 1.07 -17.54
C ALA A 73 6.32 2.50 -17.25
N ILE A 74 7.29 2.71 -16.36
CA ILE A 74 7.84 4.04 -16.04
C ILE A 74 8.43 4.67 -17.31
N ARG A 75 9.26 3.95 -18.09
CA ARG A 75 9.80 4.45 -19.35
C ARG A 75 8.71 4.80 -20.37
N SER A 76 7.65 3.99 -20.44
CA SER A 76 6.50 4.30 -21.29
C SER A 76 5.78 5.58 -20.87
N PHE A 77 5.60 5.80 -19.55
CA PHE A 77 5.01 7.04 -19.02
C PHE A 77 5.90 8.26 -19.29
N ILE A 78 7.23 8.12 -19.18
CA ILE A 78 8.19 9.17 -19.54
C ILE A 78 8.04 9.53 -21.02
N ALA A 79 8.02 8.53 -21.91
CA ALA A 79 7.85 8.75 -23.35
C ALA A 79 6.49 9.39 -23.71
N GLN A 80 5.45 9.13 -22.93
CA GLN A 80 4.13 9.74 -23.09
C GLN A 80 4.04 11.17 -22.53
N GLY A 81 5.06 11.64 -21.82
CA GLY A 81 5.08 12.96 -21.21
C GLY A 81 4.00 13.16 -20.13
N VAL A 82 3.75 12.14 -19.29
CA VAL A 82 2.79 12.28 -18.19
C VAL A 82 3.27 13.34 -17.18
N ASP A 83 2.35 13.95 -16.44
CA ASP A 83 2.68 15.02 -15.50
C ASP A 83 3.33 14.53 -14.21
N ALA A 84 3.05 13.28 -13.81
CA ALA A 84 3.66 12.62 -12.66
C ALA A 84 3.56 11.09 -12.82
N ILE A 85 4.38 10.38 -12.06
CA ILE A 85 4.35 8.92 -11.99
C ILE A 85 4.13 8.48 -10.55
N PHE A 86 3.14 7.61 -10.33
CA PHE A 86 2.98 6.84 -9.11
C PHE A 86 3.68 5.50 -9.29
N LEU A 87 4.41 5.08 -8.26
CA LEU A 87 5.12 3.81 -8.22
C LEU A 87 4.84 3.11 -6.89
N ALA A 88 4.22 1.93 -6.95
CA ALA A 88 4.20 0.98 -5.83
C ALA A 88 5.31 -0.05 -6.10
N PRO A 89 6.51 0.06 -5.52
CA PRO A 89 7.64 -0.76 -5.95
C PRO A 89 7.51 -2.23 -5.49
N VAL A 90 7.78 -3.19 -6.39
CA VAL A 90 7.76 -4.63 -6.06
C VAL A 90 8.81 -4.94 -4.99
N VAL A 91 10.03 -4.43 -5.17
CA VAL A 91 11.18 -4.56 -4.26
C VAL A 91 11.81 -3.19 -4.01
N SER A 92 12.64 -3.07 -2.97
CA SER A 92 13.24 -1.77 -2.61
C SER A 92 14.44 -1.37 -3.48
N SER A 93 15.15 -2.29 -4.10
CA SER A 93 16.39 -1.99 -4.85
C SER A 93 16.19 -1.96 -6.36
N GLY A 94 17.19 -1.42 -7.10
CA GLY A 94 17.25 -1.48 -8.56
C GLY A 94 16.47 -0.39 -9.30
N TRP A 95 16.13 0.70 -8.66
CA TRP A 95 15.32 1.79 -9.23
C TRP A 95 16.10 2.97 -9.76
N ASP A 96 17.38 3.12 -9.38
CA ASP A 96 18.19 4.33 -9.60
C ASP A 96 18.21 4.78 -11.06
N ALA A 97 18.39 3.85 -12.01
CA ALA A 97 18.49 4.19 -13.43
C ALA A 97 17.16 4.82 -13.95
N VAL A 98 16.06 4.12 -13.78
CA VAL A 98 14.75 4.57 -14.32
C VAL A 98 14.21 5.81 -13.59
N LEU A 99 14.49 5.96 -12.29
CA LEU A 99 14.11 7.16 -11.55
C LEU A 99 14.96 8.38 -11.93
N LYS A 100 16.24 8.19 -12.29
CA LYS A 100 17.05 9.25 -12.89
C LYS A 100 16.51 9.67 -14.26
N GLU A 101 16.11 8.72 -15.10
CA GLU A 101 15.44 9.01 -16.38
C GLU A 101 14.17 9.88 -16.17
N ALA A 102 13.33 9.55 -15.18
CA ALA A 102 12.15 10.35 -14.84
C ALA A 102 12.51 11.77 -14.35
N LYS A 103 13.54 11.87 -13.49
CA LYS A 103 14.04 13.16 -12.98
C LYS A 103 14.61 14.05 -14.10
N GLU A 104 15.38 13.49 -15.03
CA GLU A 104 15.89 14.21 -16.23
C GLU A 104 14.76 14.68 -17.13
N ALA A 105 13.70 13.89 -17.27
CA ALA A 105 12.47 14.27 -17.97
C ALA A 105 11.62 15.29 -17.18
N LYS A 106 12.03 15.68 -15.95
CA LYS A 106 11.29 16.59 -15.06
C LYS A 106 9.89 16.07 -14.68
N ILE A 107 9.72 14.76 -14.66
CA ILE A 107 8.49 14.08 -14.24
C ILE A 107 8.65 13.64 -12.78
N PRO A 108 7.92 14.24 -11.81
CA PRO A 108 7.99 13.85 -10.42
C PRO A 108 7.44 12.43 -10.22
N VAL A 109 8.14 11.65 -9.40
CA VAL A 109 7.70 10.33 -8.98
C VAL A 109 7.20 10.39 -7.54
N VAL A 110 6.07 9.77 -7.25
CA VAL A 110 5.53 9.56 -5.89
C VAL A 110 5.47 8.08 -5.62
N LEU A 111 6.07 7.66 -4.52
CA LEU A 111 5.98 6.27 -4.07
C LEU A 111 4.65 6.06 -3.34
N LEU A 112 4.00 4.93 -3.59
CA LEU A 112 2.77 4.51 -2.91
C LEU A 112 3.01 3.20 -2.16
N ASP A 113 2.50 3.10 -0.93
CA ASP A 113 2.51 1.89 -0.10
C ASP A 113 3.93 1.43 0.32
N ARG A 114 4.87 1.35 -0.61
CA ARG A 114 6.20 0.80 -0.38
C ARG A 114 7.30 1.82 -0.66
N ASP A 115 8.41 1.67 0.07
CA ASP A 115 9.62 2.48 -0.10
C ASP A 115 10.66 1.77 -0.96
N ILE A 116 11.61 2.57 -1.44
CA ILE A 116 12.85 2.10 -2.09
C ILE A 116 14.05 2.31 -1.16
N ASP A 117 15.19 1.76 -1.53
CA ASP A 117 16.43 1.90 -0.77
C ASP A 117 16.80 3.38 -0.54
N PRO A 118 17.38 3.73 0.61
CA PRO A 118 17.69 5.12 0.97
C PRO A 118 18.58 5.86 -0.04
N SER A 119 19.38 5.15 -0.83
CA SER A 119 20.21 5.71 -1.92
C SER A 119 19.37 6.41 -2.99
N GLY A 120 18.13 5.95 -3.22
CA GLY A 120 17.20 6.54 -4.19
C GLY A 120 16.38 7.71 -3.65
N LYS A 121 16.56 8.12 -2.39
CA LYS A 121 15.72 9.13 -1.72
C LYS A 121 15.59 10.46 -2.48
N GLU A 122 16.62 10.89 -3.19
CA GLU A 122 16.61 12.12 -3.97
C GLU A 122 15.98 11.97 -5.37
N LEU A 123 15.53 10.78 -5.73
CA LEU A 123 14.99 10.46 -7.05
C LEU A 123 13.46 10.47 -7.12
N TYR A 124 12.77 10.61 -5.98
CA TYR A 124 11.32 10.76 -5.92
C TYR A 124 10.92 12.00 -5.13
N LEU A 125 9.72 12.50 -5.35
CA LEU A 125 9.21 13.72 -4.73
C LEU A 125 8.78 13.46 -3.27
N THR A 126 7.93 12.47 -3.06
CA THR A 126 7.41 12.06 -1.74
C THR A 126 7.01 10.59 -1.78
N ALA A 127 6.91 9.99 -0.60
CA ALA A 127 6.30 8.67 -0.41
C ALA A 127 5.01 8.80 0.42
N VAL A 128 3.94 8.17 -0.02
CA VAL A 128 2.69 8.03 0.74
C VAL A 128 2.62 6.58 1.20
N THR A 129 2.95 6.35 2.46
CA THR A 129 3.07 5.00 3.04
C THR A 129 2.65 5.02 4.51
N SER A 130 2.35 3.85 5.07
CA SER A 130 2.25 3.68 6.52
C SER A 130 3.62 3.50 7.18
N ASP A 131 3.65 3.52 8.51
CA ASP A 131 4.80 3.03 9.28
C ASP A 131 4.72 1.51 9.44
N SER A 132 5.28 0.78 8.48
CA SER A 132 5.23 -0.67 8.50
C SER A 132 6.08 -1.32 9.60
N VAL A 133 7.05 -0.60 10.20
CA VAL A 133 7.72 -1.06 11.42
C VAL A 133 6.75 -0.99 12.59
N HIS A 134 6.02 0.10 12.72
CA HIS A 134 4.98 0.25 13.73
C HIS A 134 3.87 -0.80 13.59
N GLU A 135 3.40 -1.08 12.36
CA GLU A 135 2.40 -2.13 12.11
C GLU A 135 2.84 -3.49 12.65
N GLY A 136 4.08 -3.90 12.35
CA GLY A 136 4.64 -5.15 12.87
C GLY A 136 4.78 -5.15 14.39
N ALA A 137 5.18 -4.02 14.98
CA ALA A 137 5.27 -3.88 16.44
C ALA A 137 3.90 -3.98 17.11
N VAL A 138 2.88 -3.30 16.58
CA VAL A 138 1.50 -3.36 17.10
C VAL A 138 0.95 -4.80 17.06
N ALA A 139 1.20 -5.53 15.97
CA ALA A 139 0.84 -6.95 15.88
C ALA A 139 1.53 -7.80 16.97
N GLY A 140 2.82 -7.58 17.17
CA GLY A 140 3.61 -8.26 18.23
C GLY A 140 3.14 -7.91 19.64
N GLU A 141 2.89 -6.65 19.94
CA GLU A 141 2.40 -6.17 21.23
C GLU A 141 1.03 -6.75 21.56
N TRP A 142 0.12 -6.78 20.58
CA TRP A 142 -1.17 -7.43 20.75
C TRP A 142 -0.99 -8.92 21.10
N LEU A 143 -0.11 -9.63 20.38
CA LEU A 143 0.14 -11.05 20.63
C LEU A 143 0.75 -11.27 22.02
N ALA A 144 1.78 -10.50 22.40
CA ALA A 144 2.43 -10.59 23.70
C ALA A 144 1.43 -10.39 24.85
N LYS A 145 0.57 -9.38 24.74
CA LYS A 145 -0.49 -9.09 25.70
C LYS A 145 -1.51 -10.24 25.77
N THR A 146 -1.93 -10.79 24.64
CA THR A 146 -2.95 -11.85 24.57
C THR A 146 -2.45 -13.16 25.16
N VAL A 147 -1.19 -13.51 24.92
CA VAL A 147 -0.56 -14.72 25.46
C VAL A 147 -0.32 -14.63 26.97
N GLY A 148 -0.12 -13.42 27.50
CA GLY A 148 -0.05 -13.18 28.94
C GLY A 148 1.09 -13.90 29.63
N GLY A 149 2.28 -13.99 29.04
CA GLY A 149 3.47 -14.62 29.63
C GLY A 149 3.57 -16.12 29.43
N LYS A 150 2.56 -16.81 28.87
CA LYS A 150 2.65 -18.24 28.52
C LYS A 150 3.61 -18.46 27.35
N ALA A 151 4.32 -19.60 27.35
CA ALA A 151 5.16 -19.99 26.22
C ALA A 151 4.34 -20.08 24.92
N CYS A 152 4.80 -19.46 23.85
CA CYS A 152 4.09 -19.40 22.58
C CYS A 152 5.06 -19.53 21.40
N ASN A 153 4.93 -20.62 20.66
CA ASN A 153 5.60 -20.82 19.38
C ASN A 153 4.79 -20.13 18.29
N VAL A 154 5.41 -19.18 17.63
CA VAL A 154 4.82 -18.39 16.54
C VAL A 154 5.35 -18.91 15.21
N VAL A 155 4.47 -19.04 14.21
CA VAL A 155 4.86 -19.20 12.82
C VAL A 155 4.56 -17.90 12.07
N GLU A 156 5.47 -17.50 11.16
CA GLU A 156 5.42 -16.23 10.44
C GLU A 156 5.28 -16.45 8.93
N LEU A 157 4.25 -15.85 8.36
CA LEU A 157 4.04 -15.76 6.91
C LEU A 157 4.53 -14.40 6.43
N GLN A 158 5.71 -14.37 5.82
CA GLN A 158 6.30 -13.13 5.32
C GLN A 158 5.71 -12.72 3.97
N GLY A 159 5.77 -11.43 3.67
CA GLY A 159 5.49 -10.90 2.34
C GLY A 159 6.60 -11.19 1.32
N THR A 160 6.49 -10.58 0.16
CA THR A 160 7.46 -10.71 -0.94
C THR A 160 8.87 -10.35 -0.50
N VAL A 161 9.83 -11.23 -0.79
CA VAL A 161 11.23 -11.02 -0.46
C VAL A 161 11.76 -9.76 -1.15
N GLY A 162 12.44 -8.89 -0.40
CA GLY A 162 12.99 -7.62 -0.88
C GLY A 162 11.99 -6.47 -0.90
N ALA A 163 10.72 -6.69 -0.57
CA ALA A 163 9.75 -5.60 -0.38
C ALA A 163 9.99 -4.87 0.96
N SER A 164 10.01 -3.54 0.95
CA SER A 164 10.24 -2.72 2.14
C SER A 164 9.27 -3.04 3.27
N VAL A 165 7.97 -3.17 2.97
CA VAL A 165 6.93 -3.49 3.97
C VAL A 165 7.12 -4.87 4.60
N ALA A 166 7.59 -5.88 3.85
CA ALA A 166 7.88 -7.20 4.42
C ALA A 166 9.04 -7.13 5.41
N THR A 167 10.13 -6.48 5.03
CA THR A 167 11.31 -6.27 5.90
C THR A 167 10.96 -5.48 7.15
N ASN A 168 10.20 -4.41 7.01
CA ASN A 168 9.83 -3.52 8.10
C ASN A 168 8.83 -4.15 9.07
N ARG A 169 7.78 -4.84 8.58
CA ARG A 169 6.82 -5.59 9.40
C ARG A 169 7.50 -6.67 10.22
N LYS A 170 8.43 -7.40 9.59
CA LYS A 170 9.28 -8.35 10.32
C LYS A 170 10.11 -7.66 11.41
N LYS A 171 10.83 -6.59 11.08
CA LYS A 171 11.64 -5.81 12.03
C LYS A 171 10.81 -5.34 13.23
N GLY A 172 9.61 -4.83 12.98
CA GLY A 172 8.69 -4.38 14.04
C GLY A 172 8.28 -5.52 14.96
N PHE A 173 7.80 -6.63 14.40
CA PHE A 173 7.39 -7.80 15.16
C PHE A 173 8.56 -8.41 15.95
N ASP A 174 9.71 -8.62 15.32
CA ASP A 174 10.92 -9.16 15.97
C ASP A 174 11.37 -8.29 17.15
N SER A 175 11.22 -6.96 17.07
CA SER A 175 11.56 -6.03 18.14
C SER A 175 10.75 -6.28 19.43
N VAL A 176 9.51 -6.75 19.28
CA VAL A 176 8.64 -7.12 20.40
C VAL A 176 8.97 -8.52 20.89
N VAL A 177 9.16 -9.49 19.98
CA VAL A 177 9.57 -10.85 20.33
C VAL A 177 10.85 -10.84 21.14
N ALA A 178 11.84 -10.03 20.77
CA ALA A 178 13.11 -9.91 21.50
C ALA A 178 12.95 -9.46 22.97
N LYS A 179 11.86 -8.77 23.31
CA LYS A 179 11.55 -8.31 24.67
C LYS A 179 10.66 -9.27 25.44
N ASN A 180 10.16 -10.33 24.80
CA ASN A 180 9.19 -11.28 25.36
C ASN A 180 9.72 -12.70 25.20
N ALA A 181 10.54 -13.17 26.14
CA ALA A 181 11.24 -14.47 26.10
C ALA A 181 10.32 -15.69 25.95
N ASN A 182 9.03 -15.53 26.27
CA ASN A 182 8.00 -16.53 26.09
C ASN A 182 7.48 -16.66 24.66
N LEU A 183 7.76 -15.68 23.77
CA LEU A 183 7.43 -15.73 22.36
C LEU A 183 8.64 -16.25 21.57
N LYS A 184 8.43 -17.24 20.70
CA LYS A 184 9.48 -17.76 19.81
C LYS A 184 8.96 -17.92 18.40
N VAL A 185 9.56 -17.23 17.43
CA VAL A 185 9.30 -17.49 16.01
C VAL A 185 10.04 -18.79 15.64
N VAL A 186 9.29 -19.88 15.52
CA VAL A 186 9.86 -21.23 15.26
C VAL A 186 9.91 -21.54 13.75
N ARG A 187 9.06 -20.90 12.95
CA ARG A 187 9.03 -21.00 11.49
C ARG A 187 8.77 -19.64 10.89
N SER A 188 9.42 -19.36 9.78
CA SER A 188 9.24 -18.11 9.02
C SER A 188 9.51 -18.38 7.54
N GLN A 189 8.54 -18.07 6.67
CA GLN A 189 8.67 -18.29 5.23
C GLN A 189 7.81 -17.28 4.47
N THR A 190 8.26 -16.93 3.25
CA THR A 190 7.48 -16.03 2.38
C THR A 190 6.24 -16.73 1.82
N GLY A 191 5.11 -16.01 1.85
CA GLY A 191 3.87 -16.33 1.17
C GLY A 191 3.52 -15.29 0.09
N ASP A 192 4.48 -14.43 -0.27
CA ASP A 192 4.41 -13.47 -1.38
C ASP A 192 3.16 -12.56 -1.37
N PHE A 193 2.59 -12.30 -0.18
CA PHE A 193 1.34 -11.56 0.03
C PHE A 193 0.10 -12.19 -0.62
N THR A 194 0.18 -13.42 -1.13
CA THR A 194 -0.93 -14.08 -1.82
C THR A 194 -1.66 -15.07 -0.92
N ARG A 195 -2.97 -15.18 -1.10
CA ARG A 195 -3.82 -16.12 -0.35
C ARG A 195 -3.40 -17.58 -0.59
N ALA A 196 -3.12 -17.94 -1.85
CA ALA A 196 -2.72 -19.30 -2.22
C ALA A 196 -1.39 -19.71 -1.57
N LYS A 197 -0.39 -18.83 -1.61
CA LYS A 197 0.90 -19.09 -0.96
C LYS A 197 0.81 -19.09 0.56
N GLY A 198 0.00 -18.22 1.14
CA GLY A 198 -0.29 -18.24 2.57
C GLY A 198 -0.85 -19.59 3.03
N LYS A 199 -1.78 -20.16 2.25
CA LYS A 199 -2.31 -21.51 2.48
C LYS A 199 -1.22 -22.58 2.38
N GLU A 200 -0.48 -22.63 1.26
CA GLU A 200 0.60 -23.60 1.01
C GLU A 200 1.65 -23.62 2.12
N VAL A 201 2.11 -22.43 2.51
CA VAL A 201 3.13 -22.30 3.57
C VAL A 201 2.59 -22.73 4.93
N MET A 202 1.34 -22.36 5.24
CA MET A 202 0.70 -22.79 6.51
C MET A 202 0.50 -24.31 6.57
N GLU A 203 0.12 -24.97 5.48
CA GLU A 203 0.06 -26.43 5.38
C GLU A 203 1.41 -27.07 5.71
N SER A 204 2.49 -26.51 5.17
CA SER A 204 3.85 -26.94 5.46
C SER A 204 4.22 -26.77 6.96
N PHE A 205 3.86 -25.63 7.55
CA PHE A 205 4.09 -25.37 8.97
C PHE A 205 3.29 -26.32 9.86
N ILE A 206 2.02 -26.55 9.57
CA ILE A 206 1.17 -27.50 10.30
C ILE A 206 1.81 -28.89 10.30
N LYS A 207 2.27 -29.36 9.14
CA LYS A 207 2.94 -30.65 9.01
C LYS A 207 4.24 -30.71 9.83
N ALA A 208 5.07 -29.68 9.77
CA ALA A 208 6.35 -29.61 10.44
C ALA A 208 6.21 -29.49 11.99
N GLU A 209 5.12 -28.91 12.46
CA GLU A 209 4.86 -28.64 13.88
C GLU A 209 3.83 -29.61 14.47
N GLY A 210 3.95 -30.88 14.15
CA GLY A 210 3.19 -31.97 14.79
C GLY A 210 1.68 -31.92 14.55
N GLY A 211 1.25 -31.58 13.33
CA GLY A 211 -0.15 -31.38 13.00
C GLY A 211 -0.72 -30.09 13.58
N GLY A 212 0.13 -29.10 13.80
CA GLY A 212 -0.23 -27.79 14.37
C GLY A 212 -0.25 -27.75 15.90
N LYS A 213 -0.04 -28.85 16.59
CA LYS A 213 -0.09 -28.91 18.06
C LYS A 213 0.99 -28.06 18.74
N ASN A 214 2.10 -27.83 18.07
CA ASN A 214 3.20 -26.99 18.57
C ASN A 214 3.08 -25.53 18.20
N ILE A 215 2.05 -25.13 17.44
CA ILE A 215 1.82 -23.75 17.02
C ILE A 215 0.86 -23.09 18.00
N CYS A 216 1.28 -22.00 18.62
CA CYS A 216 0.45 -21.15 19.47
C CYS A 216 -0.19 -20.02 18.68
N ALA A 217 0.54 -19.43 17.72
CA ALA A 217 0.07 -18.30 16.96
C ALA A 217 0.62 -18.26 15.53
N VAL A 218 -0.14 -17.64 14.63
CA VAL A 218 0.29 -17.25 13.29
C VAL A 218 0.37 -15.73 13.24
N TYR A 219 1.52 -15.20 12.82
CA TYR A 219 1.67 -13.84 12.37
C TYR A 219 1.80 -13.82 10.85
N ALA A 220 0.91 -13.13 10.16
CA ALA A 220 0.99 -12.94 8.72
C ALA A 220 1.19 -11.46 8.38
N HIS A 221 2.13 -11.19 7.46
CA HIS A 221 2.41 -9.82 7.03
C HIS A 221 1.26 -9.19 6.28
N ASN A 222 0.25 -9.96 5.83
CA ASN A 222 -1.01 -9.42 5.37
C ASN A 222 -2.20 -10.38 5.60
N ASP A 223 -3.40 -9.82 5.46
CA ASP A 223 -4.65 -10.54 5.67
C ASP A 223 -4.93 -11.62 4.62
N ASP A 224 -4.55 -11.40 3.35
CA ASP A 224 -4.77 -12.41 2.31
C ASP A 224 -4.01 -13.70 2.61
N MET A 225 -2.75 -13.62 3.05
CA MET A 225 -2.02 -14.79 3.52
C MET A 225 -2.69 -15.41 4.75
N MET A 226 -3.21 -14.59 5.70
CA MET A 226 -3.92 -15.08 6.87
C MET A 226 -5.20 -15.80 6.51
N VAL A 227 -5.99 -15.30 5.57
CA VAL A 227 -7.21 -15.98 5.09
C VAL A 227 -6.85 -17.33 4.46
N GLY A 228 -5.75 -17.40 3.71
CA GLY A 228 -5.22 -18.68 3.21
C GLY A 228 -4.79 -19.62 4.34
N ALA A 229 -4.10 -19.11 5.36
CA ALA A 229 -3.68 -19.88 6.53
C ALA A 229 -4.87 -20.39 7.35
N ILE A 230 -5.92 -19.60 7.52
CA ILE A 230 -7.18 -20.00 8.16
C ILE A 230 -7.79 -21.18 7.42
N GLN A 231 -7.81 -21.17 6.08
CA GLN A 231 -8.29 -22.29 5.31
C GLN A 231 -7.45 -23.55 5.54
N ALA A 232 -6.12 -23.46 5.51
CA ALA A 232 -5.22 -24.57 5.79
C ALA A 232 -5.44 -25.18 7.19
N MET A 233 -5.59 -24.33 8.20
CA MET A 233 -5.87 -24.76 9.58
C MET A 233 -7.20 -25.52 9.67
N LYS A 234 -8.25 -25.02 9.05
CA LYS A 234 -9.58 -25.68 9.03
C LYS A 234 -9.54 -27.04 8.31
N GLU A 235 -8.85 -27.13 7.18
CA GLU A 235 -8.66 -28.39 6.44
C GLU A 235 -7.86 -29.43 7.25
N ALA A 236 -6.96 -28.97 8.14
CA ALA A 236 -6.23 -29.81 9.08
C ALA A 236 -7.04 -30.16 10.36
N GLY A 237 -8.29 -29.74 10.47
CA GLY A 237 -9.15 -30.00 11.64
C GLY A 237 -8.84 -29.10 12.85
N LEU A 238 -8.02 -28.07 12.68
CA LEU A 238 -7.71 -27.07 13.72
C LEU A 238 -8.78 -25.98 13.75
N LYS A 239 -8.88 -25.29 14.87
CA LYS A 239 -9.82 -24.16 15.06
C LYS A 239 -9.03 -22.85 15.09
N PRO A 240 -8.83 -22.17 13.91
CA PRO A 240 -8.15 -20.89 13.89
C PRO A 240 -8.89 -19.87 14.78
N GLY A 241 -8.16 -18.95 15.37
CA GLY A 241 -8.69 -17.99 16.34
C GLY A 241 -8.95 -18.56 17.75
N LYS A 242 -8.95 -19.89 17.92
CA LYS A 242 -9.19 -20.57 19.19
C LYS A 242 -8.02 -21.46 19.61
N ASP A 243 -7.69 -22.47 18.79
CA ASP A 243 -6.56 -23.36 19.05
C ASP A 243 -5.22 -22.65 18.72
N ILE A 244 -5.24 -21.83 17.68
CA ILE A 244 -4.09 -21.07 17.20
C ILE A 244 -4.51 -19.60 17.07
N LEU A 245 -3.85 -18.71 17.79
CA LEU A 245 -4.07 -17.26 17.69
C LEU A 245 -3.62 -16.74 16.31
N THR A 246 -4.29 -15.71 15.83
CA THR A 246 -3.98 -15.12 14.53
C THR A 246 -3.88 -13.60 14.61
N VAL A 247 -2.84 -13.05 14.02
CA VAL A 247 -2.71 -11.60 13.82
C VAL A 247 -2.11 -11.31 12.46
N SER A 248 -2.68 -10.34 11.74
CA SER A 248 -2.26 -9.94 10.41
C SER A 248 -2.36 -8.44 10.21
N ILE A 249 -2.12 -7.98 8.98
CA ILE A 249 -2.12 -6.55 8.62
C ILE A 249 -2.92 -6.39 7.34
N ASP A 250 -3.54 -5.25 7.12
CA ASP A 250 -4.27 -4.65 5.99
C ASP A 250 -5.71 -4.26 6.36
N ALA A 251 -6.38 -5.00 7.25
CA ALA A 251 -7.80 -4.82 7.59
C ALA A 251 -8.73 -4.91 6.36
N VAL A 252 -8.57 -5.98 5.54
CA VAL A 252 -9.46 -6.26 4.40
C VAL A 252 -10.81 -6.82 4.86
N PRO A 253 -11.90 -6.70 4.05
CA PRO A 253 -13.22 -7.20 4.44
C PRO A 253 -13.25 -8.67 4.87
N ASP A 254 -12.52 -9.55 4.16
CA ASP A 254 -12.55 -10.99 4.44
C ASP A 254 -11.97 -11.35 5.81
N ILE A 255 -11.00 -10.58 6.34
CA ILE A 255 -10.49 -10.82 7.70
C ILE A 255 -11.54 -10.42 8.75
N PHE A 256 -12.35 -9.40 8.51
CA PHE A 256 -13.43 -9.03 9.42
C PHE A 256 -14.54 -10.08 9.46
N LYS A 257 -14.84 -10.75 8.34
CA LYS A 257 -15.72 -11.94 8.37
C LYS A 257 -15.14 -13.04 9.25
N ALA A 258 -13.83 -13.31 9.12
CA ALA A 258 -13.17 -14.31 9.93
C ALA A 258 -13.15 -13.92 11.43
N ILE A 259 -12.92 -12.65 11.77
CA ILE A 259 -12.97 -12.16 13.16
C ILE A 259 -14.41 -12.30 13.71
N ALA A 260 -15.42 -11.91 12.94
CA ALA A 260 -16.82 -12.05 13.34
C ALA A 260 -17.24 -13.51 13.56
N ALA A 261 -16.68 -14.43 12.77
CA ALA A 261 -16.87 -15.89 12.95
C ALA A 261 -16.04 -16.50 14.09
N GLY A 262 -15.14 -15.73 14.72
CA GLY A 262 -14.18 -16.23 15.72
C GLY A 262 -13.11 -17.13 15.12
N GLU A 263 -12.83 -17.00 13.83
CA GLU A 263 -11.79 -17.71 13.07
C GLU A 263 -10.49 -16.89 12.91
N ALA A 264 -10.55 -15.58 13.24
CA ALA A 264 -9.39 -14.70 13.36
C ALA A 264 -9.50 -13.86 14.63
N ASN A 265 -8.37 -13.28 15.09
CA ASN A 265 -8.36 -12.52 16.34
C ASN A 265 -8.07 -11.04 16.15
N ALA A 266 -7.09 -10.68 15.33
CA ALA A 266 -6.69 -9.28 15.16
C ALA A 266 -6.12 -9.00 13.76
N THR A 267 -6.29 -7.75 13.31
CA THR A 267 -5.62 -7.20 12.14
C THR A 267 -5.24 -5.75 12.39
N VAL A 268 -4.11 -5.31 11.83
CA VAL A 268 -3.65 -3.92 11.85
C VAL A 268 -4.03 -3.27 10.52
N GLU A 269 -4.67 -2.12 10.57
CA GLU A 269 -5.13 -1.43 9.35
C GLU A 269 -3.99 -0.87 8.52
N LEU A 270 -4.08 -1.08 7.22
CA LEU A 270 -3.41 -0.34 6.17
C LEU A 270 -4.47 0.20 5.21
N THR A 271 -4.62 1.53 5.13
CA THR A 271 -5.59 2.12 4.20
C THR A 271 -5.17 1.91 2.74
N PRO A 272 -6.07 1.51 1.82
CA PRO A 272 -5.76 1.44 0.39
C PRO A 272 -5.79 2.83 -0.28
N ASN A 273 -6.18 3.89 0.43
CA ASN A 273 -6.21 5.25 -0.12
C ASN A 273 -4.85 5.94 0.00
N MET A 274 -3.89 5.49 -0.78
CA MET A 274 -2.58 6.15 -0.95
C MET A 274 -2.65 7.24 -2.03
N ALA A 275 -3.45 7.02 -3.07
CA ALA A 275 -3.53 7.93 -4.22
C ALA A 275 -4.17 9.29 -3.89
N GLY A 276 -5.11 9.36 -2.94
CA GLY A 276 -5.73 10.63 -2.55
C GLY A 276 -4.70 11.67 -2.11
N PRO A 277 -3.95 11.41 -1.02
CA PRO A 277 -2.88 12.31 -0.57
C PRO A 277 -1.78 12.54 -1.62
N ALA A 278 -1.45 11.52 -2.44
CA ALA A 278 -0.46 11.63 -3.50
C ALA A 278 -0.91 12.61 -4.61
N LEU A 279 -2.16 12.54 -5.02
CA LEU A 279 -2.74 13.46 -6.00
C LEU A 279 -2.78 14.89 -5.46
N ASP A 280 -3.16 15.08 -4.20
CA ASP A 280 -3.17 16.40 -3.56
C ASP A 280 -1.75 17.00 -3.53
N ALA A 281 -0.73 16.19 -3.21
CA ALA A 281 0.67 16.61 -3.22
C ALA A 281 1.14 16.99 -4.63
N ILE A 282 0.83 16.19 -5.67
CA ILE A 282 1.20 16.49 -7.06
C ILE A 282 0.49 17.74 -7.56
N MET A 283 -0.80 17.90 -7.29
CA MET A 283 -1.57 19.08 -7.70
C MET A 283 -1.01 20.36 -7.07
N ALA A 284 -0.68 20.34 -5.78
CA ALA A 284 -0.05 21.47 -5.10
C ALA A 284 1.35 21.77 -5.64
N PHE A 285 2.14 20.75 -5.91
CA PHE A 285 3.47 20.88 -6.50
C PHE A 285 3.42 21.49 -7.91
N LYS A 286 2.56 20.98 -8.78
CA LYS A 286 2.43 21.48 -10.17
C LYS A 286 1.84 22.88 -10.26
N ALA A 287 0.85 23.21 -9.41
CA ALA A 287 0.17 24.52 -9.44
C ALA A 287 0.98 25.65 -8.77
N LYS A 288 1.70 25.35 -7.69
CA LYS A 288 2.30 26.36 -6.82
C LYS A 288 3.79 26.15 -6.52
N GLY A 289 4.39 25.06 -7.02
CA GLY A 289 5.75 24.65 -6.65
C GLY A 289 5.89 24.19 -5.18
N THR A 290 4.76 23.89 -4.51
CA THR A 290 4.78 23.47 -3.10
C THR A 290 5.40 22.07 -2.99
N VAL A 291 6.58 21.98 -2.41
CA VAL A 291 7.25 20.68 -2.19
C VAL A 291 6.62 20.00 -0.98
N PRO A 292 6.05 18.79 -1.13
CA PRO A 292 5.48 18.06 -0.01
C PRO A 292 6.57 17.56 0.96
N PRO A 293 6.21 17.16 2.20
CA PRO A 293 7.12 16.43 3.07
C PRO A 293 7.59 15.16 2.37
N LYS A 294 8.80 14.70 2.69
CA LYS A 294 9.37 13.50 2.04
C LYS A 294 8.57 12.23 2.31
N TRP A 295 7.85 12.20 3.41
CA TRP A 295 6.95 11.13 3.81
C TRP A 295 5.59 11.71 4.25
N ILE A 296 4.54 11.27 3.58
CA ILE A 296 3.14 11.47 3.95
C ILE A 296 2.67 10.17 4.58
N GLN A 297 2.69 10.13 5.91
CA GLN A 297 2.35 8.93 6.65
C GLN A 297 0.84 8.76 6.73
N THR A 298 0.36 7.54 6.43
CA THR A 298 -1.01 7.12 6.71
C THR A 298 -1.10 6.48 8.09
N GLU A 299 -2.28 6.59 8.72
CA GLU A 299 -2.53 6.01 10.04
C GLU A 299 -2.75 4.49 9.95
N SER A 300 -2.41 3.81 11.03
CA SER A 300 -2.67 2.38 11.23
C SER A 300 -3.39 2.17 12.57
N LYS A 301 -4.40 1.31 12.59
CA LYS A 301 -5.22 0.98 13.76
C LYS A 301 -5.30 -0.53 13.93
N LEU A 302 -5.18 -1.00 15.16
CA LEU A 302 -5.46 -2.40 15.50
C LEU A 302 -6.98 -2.61 15.61
N TYR A 303 -7.47 -3.67 14.99
CA TYR A 303 -8.85 -4.15 15.09
C TYR A 303 -8.89 -5.57 15.66
N THR A 304 -9.89 -5.81 16.48
CA THR A 304 -10.17 -7.09 17.14
C THR A 304 -11.68 -7.37 17.14
N ALA A 305 -12.12 -8.45 17.76
CA ALA A 305 -13.54 -8.73 17.94
C ALA A 305 -14.30 -7.66 18.75
N ALA A 306 -13.59 -6.83 19.54
CA ALA A 306 -14.19 -5.74 20.32
C ALA A 306 -14.60 -4.52 19.48
N ASP A 307 -14.16 -4.44 18.23
CA ASP A 307 -14.35 -3.28 17.33
C ASP A 307 -15.56 -3.42 16.40
N ASP A 308 -16.52 -4.32 16.68
CA ASP A 308 -17.68 -4.62 15.81
C ASP A 308 -17.27 -4.98 14.36
N PRO A 309 -16.64 -6.15 14.17
CA PRO A 309 -16.08 -6.54 12.87
C PRO A 309 -17.13 -6.63 11.76
N GLN A 310 -18.39 -6.95 12.07
CA GLN A 310 -19.44 -6.99 11.05
C GLN A 310 -19.74 -5.59 10.49
N LYS A 311 -19.81 -4.58 11.35
CA LYS A 311 -20.02 -3.20 10.92
C LYS A 311 -18.84 -2.68 10.07
N ILE A 312 -17.60 -3.03 10.44
CA ILE A 312 -16.41 -2.66 9.66
C ILE A 312 -16.42 -3.35 8.31
N TYR A 313 -16.74 -4.66 8.27
CA TYR A 313 -16.93 -5.39 7.01
C TYR A 313 -17.91 -4.68 6.09
N ASP A 314 -19.09 -4.31 6.61
CA ASP A 314 -20.12 -3.62 5.83
C ASP A 314 -19.68 -2.27 5.28
N SER A 315 -18.81 -1.56 5.99
CA SER A 315 -18.25 -0.28 5.54
C SER A 315 -17.17 -0.41 4.45
N LYS A 316 -16.46 -1.54 4.42
CA LYS A 316 -15.31 -1.75 3.53
C LYS A 316 -15.63 -2.57 2.27
N LYS A 317 -16.68 -3.40 2.28
CA LYS A 317 -17.01 -4.33 1.19
C LYS A 317 -17.24 -3.69 -0.18
N GLY A 318 -17.47 -2.38 -0.24
CA GLY A 318 -17.67 -1.60 -1.47
C GLY A 318 -16.41 -0.93 -2.04
N LEU A 319 -15.25 -1.09 -1.41
CA LEU A 319 -14.01 -0.40 -1.81
C LEU A 319 -13.23 -1.14 -2.91
N GLY A 320 -13.69 -2.30 -3.39
CA GLY A 320 -13.09 -3.04 -4.50
C GLY A 320 -12.00 -4.02 -4.09
N TYR A 321 -12.05 -4.53 -2.85
CA TYR A 321 -11.18 -5.61 -2.36
C TYR A 321 -11.40 -6.92 -3.10
#